data_3cc6a1e50509b0c376f6950046d383b6
#
_entry.id   3cc6a1e50509b0c376f6950046d383b6
#
_cell.length_a   1.000
_cell.length_b   1.000
_cell.length_c   1.000
_cell.angle_alpha   90.00
_cell.angle_beta   90.00
_cell.angle_gamma   90.00
#
_symmetry.space_group_name_H-M   'P 1'
#
loop_
_entity.id
_entity.type
_entity.pdbx_description
1 polymer ?
#
loop_
_entity_poly.entity_id
_entity_poly.type
_entity_poly.pdbx_seq_one_letter_code
_entity_poly.pdbx_strand_id
1 'polypeptide(L)'
;MSEKKFRIEKDSMGELKVPADAKWGPQTQRAVDNFDISDHKMPESFIRSLALLKWGLANANKDLNLLSEERAAAIAHSAMEIYEGNHLAQFPLDIFQTGSGTSTNMNMNEVISSLSSTEVDTVHPNDHVNMGQSSNDVIPSAINVDSSLTVVNQLLPSMIHLKNSIDEKAKSIGDIPKNGRTHLMDAMPVTFAQEMSAWSAQINDAMEQYQVLLTKLQQLAIGGTAVGTGVNADPNLAKQCCIHMNKLTGMEFRPANNSFQAISSQDASLMLSSCNRTLAVALTKISNDLRWMNSGPLGGLGEITLPALQPGSSIMPGKVNPVIPESVCMVASQVLGNDLTITHAAQSGNFQLNVMLPLIAHNLSESLSLLSSACMSLADKAIKDFEVNQENIQSMLNNNPILATALNATIGYETGAQIVKKAYNEKRSIIDVASEMTDLDSDTLSQILDPVKLTRNQ
;
A
#
# COMPACT_ATOMS: atom_id res chain seq x y z
N MET A 1 20.82 10.33 35.72
CA MET A 1 19.44 10.57 35.24
C MET A 1 19.08 11.98 35.67
N SER A 2 18.88 12.93 34.74
CA SER A 2 18.42 14.27 35.10
C SER A 2 16.98 14.13 35.67
N GLU A 3 16.72 14.79 36.82
CA GLU A 3 15.36 14.85 37.35
C GLU A 3 14.44 15.44 36.29
N LYS A 4 13.44 14.63 35.87
CA LYS A 4 12.39 15.12 34.96
C LYS A 4 11.66 16.27 35.64
N LYS A 5 11.74 17.47 35.08
CA LYS A 5 10.98 18.62 35.55
C LYS A 5 9.53 18.45 35.08
N PHE A 6 8.58 18.78 35.95
CA PHE A 6 7.15 18.76 35.68
C PHE A 6 6.54 20.15 35.93
N ARG A 7 5.50 20.45 35.18
CA ARG A 7 4.57 21.55 35.46
C ARG A 7 3.25 20.98 35.91
N ILE A 8 2.49 21.75 36.70
CA ILE A 8 1.16 21.38 37.11
C ILE A 8 0.16 21.96 36.10
N GLU A 9 -0.67 21.10 35.55
CA GLU A 9 -1.76 21.44 34.66
C GLU A 9 -3.09 21.03 35.31
N LYS A 10 -4.21 21.61 34.83
CA LYS A 10 -5.54 21.33 35.35
C LYS A 10 -6.55 21.19 34.24
N ASP A 11 -7.41 20.18 34.37
CA ASP A 11 -8.60 20.00 33.54
C ASP A 11 -9.87 19.86 34.43
N SER A 12 -10.99 19.47 33.83
CA SER A 12 -12.25 19.27 34.55
C SER A 12 -12.19 18.15 35.61
N MET A 13 -11.20 17.26 35.56
CA MET A 13 -11.02 16.15 36.50
C MET A 13 -10.01 16.49 37.63
N GLY A 14 -9.35 17.64 37.57
CA GLY A 14 -8.41 18.09 38.59
C GLY A 14 -6.98 18.30 38.08
N GLU A 15 -6.07 18.52 39.03
CA GLU A 15 -4.64 18.76 38.72
C GLU A 15 -3.87 17.49 38.42
N LEU A 16 -2.87 17.60 37.53
CA LEU A 16 -1.91 16.53 37.24
C LEU A 16 -0.59 17.10 36.81
N LYS A 17 0.45 16.24 36.84
CA LYS A 17 1.82 16.58 36.43
C LYS A 17 2.01 16.27 34.93
N VAL A 18 2.46 17.27 34.17
CA VAL A 18 2.84 17.15 32.77
C VAL A 18 4.33 17.43 32.66
N PRO A 19 5.12 16.71 31.84
CA PRO A 19 6.53 17.04 31.62
C PRO A 19 6.71 18.51 31.23
N ALA A 20 7.67 19.19 31.81
CA ALA A 20 7.83 20.65 31.66
C ALA A 20 8.13 21.08 30.20
N ASP A 21 8.78 20.21 29.42
CA ASP A 21 9.14 20.41 28.01
C ASP A 21 8.07 19.95 27.02
N ALA A 22 7.04 19.23 27.50
CA ALA A 22 5.93 18.79 26.66
C ALA A 22 5.09 19.98 26.19
N LYS A 23 4.65 19.93 24.92
CA LYS A 23 3.69 20.89 24.35
C LYS A 23 2.25 20.44 24.51
N TRP A 24 2.02 19.16 24.86
CA TRP A 24 0.69 18.67 25.20
C TRP A 24 0.27 19.11 26.60
N GLY A 25 -1.02 19.07 26.86
CA GLY A 25 -1.66 19.46 28.10
C GLY A 25 -2.19 18.27 28.91
N PRO A 26 -3.15 18.55 29.83
CA PRO A 26 -3.63 17.59 30.80
C PRO A 26 -4.40 16.42 30.20
N GLN A 27 -5.21 16.61 29.15
CA GLN A 27 -5.99 15.54 28.56
C GLN A 27 -5.11 14.51 27.89
N THR A 28 -4.08 14.96 27.16
CA THR A 28 -3.08 14.05 26.57
C THR A 28 -2.31 13.32 27.67
N GLN A 29 -1.89 13.99 28.74
CA GLN A 29 -1.16 13.32 29.80
C GLN A 29 -2.00 12.21 30.46
N ARG A 30 -3.28 12.43 30.70
CA ARG A 30 -4.18 11.36 31.18
C ARG A 30 -4.25 10.20 30.21
N ALA A 31 -4.28 10.47 28.91
CA ALA A 31 -4.28 9.42 27.91
C ALA A 31 -2.95 8.63 27.87
N VAL A 32 -1.82 9.30 28.05
CA VAL A 32 -0.50 8.64 28.22
C VAL A 32 -0.50 7.73 29.44
N ASP A 33 -1.04 8.21 30.56
CA ASP A 33 -1.08 7.47 31.83
C ASP A 33 -2.08 6.27 31.77
N ASN A 34 -3.16 6.39 30.98
CA ASN A 34 -4.21 5.38 30.90
C ASN A 34 -3.92 4.28 29.85
N PHE A 35 -3.22 4.60 28.78
CA PHE A 35 -3.04 3.72 27.60
C PHE A 35 -1.56 3.38 27.38
N ASP A 36 -0.96 2.70 28.33
CA ASP A 36 0.38 2.10 28.25
C ASP A 36 0.23 0.62 27.86
N ILE A 37 -0.17 0.37 26.61
CA ILE A 37 -0.54 -0.97 26.11
C ILE A 37 0.57 -1.52 25.21
N SER A 38 1.14 -0.69 24.32
CA SER A 38 2.14 -1.09 23.35
C SER A 38 3.15 0.02 23.05
N ASP A 39 4.16 -0.31 22.23
CA ASP A 39 5.12 0.68 21.72
C ASP A 39 4.64 1.35 20.41
N HIS A 40 3.45 0.97 19.90
CA HIS A 40 2.92 1.55 18.67
C HIS A 40 2.38 2.95 18.92
N LYS A 41 2.86 3.90 18.13
CA LYS A 41 2.38 5.29 18.13
C LYS A 41 1.49 5.53 16.91
N MET A 42 0.65 6.57 16.98
CA MET A 42 -0.09 7.00 15.80
C MET A 42 0.89 7.32 14.67
N PRO A 43 0.60 6.87 13.43
CA PRO A 43 1.51 7.09 12.29
C PRO A 43 1.80 8.57 12.07
N GLU A 44 3.05 8.90 11.75
CA GLU A 44 3.46 10.29 11.49
C GLU A 44 2.68 10.90 10.32
N SER A 45 2.41 10.12 9.27
CA SER A 45 1.59 10.56 8.13
C SER A 45 0.17 10.95 8.56
N PHE A 46 -0.44 10.16 9.46
CA PHE A 46 -1.74 10.46 10.03
C PHE A 46 -1.71 11.73 10.89
N ILE A 47 -0.69 11.92 11.76
CA ILE A 47 -0.53 13.15 12.56
C ILE A 47 -0.40 14.37 11.67
N ARG A 48 0.41 14.29 10.61
CA ARG A 48 0.57 15.36 9.62
C ARG A 48 -0.76 15.67 8.91
N SER A 49 -1.50 14.64 8.50
CA SER A 49 -2.79 14.80 7.83
C SER A 49 -3.87 15.37 8.76
N LEU A 50 -3.84 15.02 10.05
CA LEU A 50 -4.70 15.64 11.06
C LEU A 50 -4.34 17.13 11.26
N ALA A 51 -3.06 17.47 11.28
CA ALA A 51 -2.61 18.86 11.34
C ALA A 51 -3.05 19.67 10.10
N LEU A 52 -2.97 19.09 8.90
CA LEU A 52 -3.47 19.70 7.67
C LEU A 52 -4.98 20.00 7.76
N LEU A 53 -5.76 19.07 8.30
CA LEU A 53 -7.18 19.28 8.52
C LEU A 53 -7.43 20.44 9.51
N LYS A 54 -6.66 20.52 10.61
CA LYS A 54 -6.73 21.65 11.57
C LYS A 54 -6.37 22.98 10.92
N TRP A 55 -5.35 22.99 10.06
CA TRP A 55 -4.99 24.17 9.26
C TRP A 55 -6.17 24.64 8.37
N GLY A 56 -6.80 23.69 7.67
CA GLY A 56 -7.96 24.00 6.82
C GLY A 56 -9.14 24.55 7.62
N LEU A 57 -9.40 23.98 8.80
CA LEU A 57 -10.50 24.41 9.70
C LEU A 57 -10.24 25.79 10.33
N ALA A 58 -8.99 26.10 10.70
CA ALA A 58 -8.65 27.43 11.23
C ALA A 58 -8.89 28.52 10.16
N ASN A 59 -8.44 28.29 8.92
CA ASN A 59 -8.69 29.21 7.81
C ASN A 59 -10.19 29.33 7.47
N ALA A 60 -10.93 28.22 7.49
CA ALA A 60 -12.38 28.22 7.29
C ALA A 60 -13.11 29.03 8.35
N ASN A 61 -12.78 28.84 9.64
CA ASN A 61 -13.38 29.62 10.74
C ASN A 61 -13.06 31.12 10.64
N LYS A 62 -11.87 31.48 10.14
CA LYS A 62 -11.52 32.88 9.82
C LYS A 62 -12.43 33.44 8.72
N ASP A 63 -12.54 32.75 7.60
CA ASP A 63 -13.34 33.20 6.46
C ASP A 63 -14.83 33.32 6.78
N LEU A 64 -15.32 32.54 7.75
CA LEU A 64 -16.67 32.61 8.30
C LEU A 64 -16.83 33.64 9.42
N ASN A 65 -15.78 34.37 9.77
CA ASN A 65 -15.75 35.38 10.87
C ASN A 65 -16.08 34.79 12.25
N LEU A 66 -15.79 33.52 12.48
CA LEU A 66 -15.99 32.82 13.76
C LEU A 66 -14.73 32.88 14.64
N LEU A 67 -13.55 33.05 14.01
CA LEU A 67 -12.27 33.17 14.69
C LEU A 67 -11.58 34.46 14.21
N SER A 68 -10.94 35.21 15.14
CA SER A 68 -10.20 36.42 14.74
C SER A 68 -9.04 36.07 13.79
N GLU A 69 -8.64 37.03 12.96
CA GLU A 69 -7.57 36.83 11.99
C GLU A 69 -6.24 36.42 12.66
N GLU A 70 -5.92 37.06 13.79
CA GLU A 70 -4.68 36.81 14.53
C GLU A 70 -4.65 35.39 15.10
N ARG A 71 -5.72 34.93 15.75
CA ARG A 71 -5.80 33.56 16.28
C ARG A 71 -5.82 32.51 15.22
N ALA A 72 -6.58 32.74 14.15
CA ALA A 72 -6.63 31.84 13.02
C ALA A 72 -5.25 31.68 12.37
N ALA A 73 -4.52 32.80 12.17
CA ALA A 73 -3.17 32.78 11.63
C ALA A 73 -2.19 32.03 12.55
N ALA A 74 -2.26 32.23 13.86
CA ALA A 74 -1.41 31.52 14.83
C ALA A 74 -1.68 30.01 14.82
N ILE A 75 -2.95 29.59 14.85
CA ILE A 75 -3.37 28.18 14.79
C ILE A 75 -2.92 27.56 13.45
N ALA A 76 -3.17 28.26 12.34
CA ALA A 76 -2.81 27.77 11.01
C ALA A 76 -1.28 27.63 10.87
N HIS A 77 -0.50 28.56 11.40
CA HIS A 77 0.97 28.48 11.40
C HIS A 77 1.45 27.25 12.16
N SER A 78 1.02 27.05 13.39
CA SER A 78 1.41 25.92 14.24
C SER A 78 0.96 24.57 13.64
N ALA A 79 -0.23 24.51 13.06
CA ALA A 79 -0.71 23.34 12.36
C ALA A 79 0.14 23.01 11.13
N MET A 80 0.58 24.04 10.38
CA MET A 80 1.46 23.86 9.21
C MET A 80 2.85 23.34 9.62
N GLU A 81 3.44 23.84 10.71
CA GLU A 81 4.71 23.30 11.22
C GLU A 81 4.60 21.79 11.50
N ILE A 82 3.51 21.34 12.10
CA ILE A 82 3.27 19.92 12.37
C ILE A 82 3.07 19.15 11.05
N TYR A 83 2.32 19.71 10.10
CA TYR A 83 2.14 19.12 8.79
C TYR A 83 3.46 18.94 8.03
N GLU A 84 4.39 19.87 8.15
CA GLU A 84 5.73 19.81 7.57
C GLU A 84 6.66 18.81 8.28
N GLY A 85 6.23 18.26 9.43
CA GLY A 85 6.96 17.22 10.17
C GLY A 85 7.71 17.73 11.40
N ASN A 86 7.49 19.00 11.80
CA ASN A 86 8.01 19.50 13.05
C ASN A 86 7.15 19.03 14.23
N HIS A 87 7.71 19.02 15.43
CA HIS A 87 7.02 18.70 16.69
C HIS A 87 6.41 17.27 16.79
N LEU A 88 6.76 16.32 15.90
CA LEU A 88 6.18 14.96 15.90
C LEU A 88 6.42 14.21 17.22
N ALA A 89 7.51 14.49 17.93
CA ALA A 89 7.78 13.94 19.25
C ALA A 89 6.75 14.36 20.34
N GLN A 90 5.87 15.32 20.03
CA GLN A 90 4.82 15.77 20.92
C GLN A 90 3.52 14.92 20.82
N PHE A 91 3.55 13.82 20.05
CA PHE A 91 2.43 12.89 19.86
C PHE A 91 2.77 11.50 20.42
N PRO A 92 2.81 11.34 21.77
CA PRO A 92 3.32 10.13 22.41
C PRO A 92 2.29 8.99 22.52
N LEU A 93 1.03 9.19 22.11
CA LEU A 93 -0.07 8.29 22.42
C LEU A 93 0.02 6.95 21.69
N ASP A 94 -0.32 5.88 22.43
CA ASP A 94 -0.51 4.55 21.89
C ASP A 94 -1.70 4.51 20.90
N ILE A 95 -1.67 3.64 19.92
CA ILE A 95 -2.80 3.39 19.00
C ILE A 95 -3.98 2.73 19.72
N PHE A 96 -3.73 1.93 20.76
CA PHE A 96 -4.76 1.34 21.63
C PHE A 96 -5.22 2.35 22.68
N GLN A 97 -6.01 3.31 22.24
CA GLN A 97 -6.51 4.45 22.98
C GLN A 97 -8.03 4.54 22.92
N THR A 98 -8.61 5.68 23.27
CA THR A 98 -10.04 5.96 23.06
C THR A 98 -10.44 5.65 21.62
N GLY A 99 -11.38 4.74 21.40
CA GLY A 99 -11.70 4.17 20.08
C GLY A 99 -12.18 5.17 19.02
N SER A 100 -12.72 6.31 19.44
CA SER A 100 -13.05 7.45 18.57
C SER A 100 -11.83 8.27 18.14
N GLY A 101 -10.64 8.01 18.69
CA GLY A 101 -9.44 8.80 18.49
C GLY A 101 -9.45 10.16 19.21
N THR A 102 -10.37 10.36 20.17
CA THR A 102 -10.46 11.62 20.92
C THR A 102 -9.15 11.96 21.62
N SER A 103 -8.43 10.98 22.15
CA SER A 103 -7.12 11.22 22.77
C SER A 103 -6.14 11.87 21.80
N THR A 104 -6.03 11.38 20.57
CA THR A 104 -5.16 11.96 19.53
C THR A 104 -5.68 13.32 19.03
N ASN A 105 -7.00 13.50 18.87
CA ASN A 105 -7.55 14.80 18.49
C ASN A 105 -7.24 15.87 19.57
N MET A 106 -7.40 15.53 20.85
CA MET A 106 -7.07 16.43 21.93
C MET A 106 -5.56 16.68 22.07
N ASN A 107 -4.72 15.66 21.83
CA ASN A 107 -3.28 15.85 21.74
C ASN A 107 -2.90 16.90 20.67
N MET A 108 -3.49 16.79 19.47
CA MET A 108 -3.30 17.78 18.41
C MET A 108 -3.77 19.17 18.84
N ASN A 109 -4.96 19.27 19.45
CA ASN A 109 -5.50 20.54 19.90
C ASN A 109 -4.64 21.20 20.99
N GLU A 110 -4.16 20.42 21.96
CA GLU A 110 -3.32 20.91 23.05
C GLU A 110 -1.93 21.35 22.55
N VAL A 111 -1.33 20.61 21.64
CA VAL A 111 -0.03 20.97 21.02
C VAL A 111 -0.17 22.24 20.20
N ILE A 112 -1.17 22.35 19.31
CA ILE A 112 -1.42 23.57 18.54
C ILE A 112 -1.70 24.74 19.48
N SER A 113 -2.56 24.55 20.50
CA SER A 113 -2.85 25.58 21.50
C SER A 113 -1.59 26.10 22.18
N SER A 114 -0.71 25.20 22.62
CA SER A 114 0.57 25.55 23.25
C SER A 114 1.51 26.31 22.33
N LEU A 115 1.59 25.92 21.07
CA LEU A 115 2.46 26.56 20.06
C LEU A 115 1.92 27.92 19.61
N SER A 116 0.59 28.10 19.60
CA SER A 116 -0.09 29.31 19.11
C SER A 116 -0.32 30.36 20.19
N SER A 117 -0.23 30.01 21.47
CA SER A 117 -0.46 30.93 22.59
C SER A 117 0.74 31.86 22.82
N THR A 118 0.43 33.11 23.19
CA THR A 118 1.40 34.12 23.64
C THR A 118 1.09 34.55 25.06
N GLU A 119 1.97 35.38 25.67
CA GLU A 119 1.70 35.94 26.99
C GLU A 119 0.45 36.85 27.04
N VAL A 120 0.05 37.43 25.92
CA VAL A 120 -1.07 38.37 25.81
C VAL A 120 -2.32 37.79 25.18
N ASP A 121 -2.24 36.71 24.44
CA ASP A 121 -3.38 36.02 23.83
C ASP A 121 -3.25 34.50 23.93
N THR A 122 -4.16 33.92 24.74
CA THR A 122 -4.22 32.48 24.98
C THR A 122 -5.14 31.82 23.96
N VAL A 123 -4.64 30.87 23.19
CA VAL A 123 -5.43 30.02 22.31
C VAL A 123 -5.93 28.82 23.09
N HIS A 124 -7.25 28.64 23.20
CA HIS A 124 -7.86 27.54 23.94
C HIS A 124 -8.01 26.29 23.04
N PRO A 125 -7.63 25.08 23.50
CA PRO A 125 -7.64 23.87 22.65
C PRO A 125 -9.05 23.48 22.17
N ASN A 126 -10.10 23.66 23.01
CA ASN A 126 -11.47 23.33 22.64
C ASN A 126 -12.18 24.49 21.94
N ASP A 127 -12.11 25.72 22.51
CA ASP A 127 -12.93 26.83 22.04
C ASP A 127 -12.40 27.45 20.74
N HIS A 128 -11.07 27.37 20.49
CA HIS A 128 -10.43 27.97 19.33
C HIS A 128 -9.91 26.91 18.35
N VAL A 129 -9.05 25.96 18.76
CA VAL A 129 -8.45 24.97 17.85
C VAL A 129 -9.51 23.97 17.37
N ASN A 130 -10.42 23.53 18.24
CA ASN A 130 -11.48 22.56 17.93
C ASN A 130 -12.83 23.22 17.61
N MET A 131 -12.87 24.52 17.32
CA MET A 131 -14.11 25.27 17.03
C MET A 131 -14.92 24.65 15.90
N GLY A 132 -16.20 24.33 16.16
CA GLY A 132 -17.10 23.72 15.19
C GLY A 132 -16.79 22.27 14.84
N GLN A 133 -16.05 21.55 15.67
CA GLN A 133 -15.57 20.20 15.41
C GLN A 133 -15.94 19.22 16.54
N SER A 134 -15.88 17.94 16.21
CA SER A 134 -15.85 16.84 17.17
C SER A 134 -14.72 15.87 16.76
N SER A 135 -14.17 15.10 17.72
CA SER A 135 -13.30 14.00 17.38
C SER A 135 -13.97 13.01 16.42
N ASN A 136 -15.29 12.90 16.50
CA ASN A 136 -16.09 11.94 15.76
C ASN A 136 -16.14 12.22 14.25
N ASP A 137 -16.05 13.48 13.82
CA ASP A 137 -15.97 13.86 12.42
C ASP A 137 -14.52 14.17 11.97
N VAL A 138 -13.67 14.66 12.87
CA VAL A 138 -12.27 14.98 12.59
C VAL A 138 -11.43 13.74 12.30
N ILE A 139 -11.50 12.71 13.17
CA ILE A 139 -10.63 11.55 13.06
C ILE A 139 -10.91 10.72 11.77
N PRO A 140 -12.16 10.35 11.42
CA PRO A 140 -12.41 9.67 10.14
C PRO A 140 -12.06 10.55 8.94
N SER A 141 -12.23 11.88 9.03
CA SER A 141 -11.75 12.79 7.98
C SER A 141 -10.23 12.75 7.84
N ALA A 142 -9.49 12.75 8.95
CA ALA A 142 -8.02 12.66 8.92
C ALA A 142 -7.54 11.32 8.35
N ILE A 143 -8.22 10.19 8.62
CA ILE A 143 -7.95 8.89 8.00
C ILE A 143 -8.08 8.99 6.47
N ASN A 144 -9.16 9.59 5.99
CA ASN A 144 -9.42 9.74 4.57
C ASN A 144 -8.40 10.70 3.90
N VAL A 145 -8.00 11.77 4.58
CA VAL A 145 -6.97 12.71 4.12
C VAL A 145 -5.62 12.01 4.01
N ASP A 146 -5.18 11.33 5.07
CA ASP A 146 -3.91 10.58 5.09
C ASP A 146 -3.86 9.53 3.99
N SER A 147 -4.92 8.73 3.88
CA SER A 147 -5.05 7.71 2.86
C SER A 147 -4.99 8.29 1.44
N SER A 148 -5.72 9.38 1.17
CA SER A 148 -5.74 10.03 -0.14
C SER A 148 -4.37 10.58 -0.53
N LEU A 149 -3.72 11.29 0.38
CA LEU A 149 -2.39 11.86 0.16
C LEU A 149 -1.34 10.77 -0.06
N THR A 150 -1.36 9.70 0.74
CA THR A 150 -0.40 8.60 0.61
C THR A 150 -0.62 7.81 -0.68
N VAL A 151 -1.87 7.54 -1.06
CA VAL A 151 -2.18 6.87 -2.33
C VAL A 151 -1.67 7.68 -3.52
N VAL A 152 -1.96 8.99 -3.57
CA VAL A 152 -1.61 9.84 -4.72
C VAL A 152 -0.12 10.15 -4.77
N ASN A 153 0.51 10.46 -3.62
CA ASN A 153 1.87 10.98 -3.60
C ASN A 153 2.95 9.89 -3.41
N GLN A 154 2.58 8.68 -2.99
CA GLN A 154 3.54 7.61 -2.71
C GLN A 154 3.18 6.30 -3.43
N LEU A 155 1.99 5.74 -3.20
CA LEU A 155 1.67 4.41 -3.69
C LEU A 155 1.51 4.37 -5.22
N LEU A 156 0.68 5.21 -5.80
CA LEU A 156 0.49 5.25 -7.26
C LEU A 156 1.81 5.52 -8.01
N PRO A 157 2.66 6.48 -7.62
CA PRO A 157 3.98 6.66 -8.22
C PRO A 157 4.86 5.41 -8.14
N SER A 158 4.85 4.71 -6.98
CA SER A 158 5.62 3.46 -6.79
C SER A 158 5.11 2.33 -7.69
N MET A 159 3.80 2.20 -7.86
CA MET A 159 3.17 1.22 -8.75
C MET A 159 3.49 1.53 -10.22
N ILE A 160 3.44 2.80 -10.62
CA ILE A 160 3.83 3.25 -11.97
C ILE A 160 5.29 2.90 -12.23
N HIS A 161 6.18 3.17 -11.28
CA HIS A 161 7.59 2.83 -11.39
C HIS A 161 7.80 1.32 -11.57
N LEU A 162 7.13 0.49 -10.76
CA LEU A 162 7.18 -0.97 -10.89
C LEU A 162 6.68 -1.44 -12.26
N LYS A 163 5.50 -0.94 -12.68
CA LYS A 163 4.93 -1.28 -13.99
C LYS A 163 5.88 -0.93 -15.12
N ASN A 164 6.43 0.28 -15.12
CA ASN A 164 7.37 0.73 -16.15
C ASN A 164 8.65 -0.12 -16.16
N SER A 165 9.18 -0.48 -14.99
CA SER A 165 10.36 -1.36 -14.88
C SER A 165 10.08 -2.76 -15.45
N ILE A 166 8.87 -3.30 -15.24
CA ILE A 166 8.43 -4.57 -15.84
C ILE A 166 8.36 -4.45 -17.37
N ASP A 167 7.72 -3.40 -17.89
CA ASP A 167 7.52 -3.18 -19.32
C ASP A 167 8.86 -2.95 -20.05
N GLU A 168 9.77 -2.16 -19.47
CA GLU A 168 11.12 -1.92 -20.02
C GLU A 168 11.94 -3.20 -20.02
N LYS A 169 11.87 -4.00 -18.95
CA LYS A 169 12.57 -5.28 -18.87
C LYS A 169 12.02 -6.26 -19.90
N ALA A 170 10.70 -6.39 -20.02
CA ALA A 170 10.04 -7.22 -21.03
C ALA A 170 10.51 -6.85 -22.45
N LYS A 171 10.54 -5.55 -22.74
CA LYS A 171 11.03 -5.04 -24.03
C LYS A 171 12.51 -5.34 -24.26
N SER A 172 13.36 -5.26 -23.25
CA SER A 172 14.81 -5.52 -23.36
C SER A 172 15.14 -6.99 -23.60
N ILE A 173 14.37 -7.90 -22.99
CA ILE A 173 14.51 -9.35 -23.16
C ILE A 173 13.97 -9.79 -24.52
N GLY A 174 12.91 -9.13 -25.00
CA GLY A 174 12.26 -9.45 -26.27
C GLY A 174 11.52 -10.79 -26.25
N ASP A 175 11.48 -11.42 -27.44
CA ASP A 175 10.70 -12.64 -27.71
C ASP A 175 11.47 -13.94 -27.35
N ILE A 176 12.30 -13.94 -26.31
CA ILE A 176 12.97 -15.17 -25.87
C ILE A 176 11.91 -16.16 -25.41
N PRO A 177 11.74 -17.33 -26.12
CA PRO A 177 10.77 -18.33 -25.71
C PRO A 177 11.29 -19.15 -24.53
N LYS A 178 10.37 -19.55 -23.66
CA LYS A 178 10.60 -20.44 -22.53
C LYS A 178 9.45 -21.43 -22.40
N ASN A 179 9.63 -22.49 -21.61
CA ASN A 179 8.51 -23.36 -21.26
C ASN A 179 7.47 -22.58 -20.45
N GLY A 180 6.22 -22.55 -20.93
CA GLY A 180 5.10 -22.22 -20.08
C GLY A 180 4.88 -23.34 -19.06
N ARG A 181 4.26 -23.02 -17.92
CA ARG A 181 3.93 -24.00 -16.87
C ARG A 181 2.52 -23.83 -16.38
N THR A 182 1.80 -24.94 -16.31
CA THR A 182 0.53 -25.06 -15.61
C THR A 182 0.66 -26.16 -14.57
N HIS A 183 0.15 -25.95 -13.35
CA HIS A 183 0.37 -26.87 -12.23
C HIS A 183 1.87 -27.13 -11.91
N LEU A 184 2.75 -26.18 -12.23
CA LEU A 184 4.22 -26.33 -12.24
C LEU A 184 4.76 -27.42 -13.19
N MET A 185 3.92 -27.96 -14.06
CA MET A 185 4.29 -28.93 -15.09
C MET A 185 4.55 -28.21 -16.42
N ASP A 186 5.50 -28.73 -17.21
CA ASP A 186 5.81 -28.18 -18.54
C ASP A 186 4.58 -28.13 -19.43
N ALA A 187 4.43 -27.02 -20.14
CA ALA A 187 3.34 -26.74 -21.06
C ALA A 187 3.86 -26.15 -22.38
N MET A 188 2.98 -25.59 -23.20
CA MET A 188 3.35 -24.93 -24.44
C MET A 188 4.24 -23.72 -24.18
N PRO A 189 5.12 -23.36 -25.16
CA PRO A 189 6.00 -22.22 -25.02
C PRO A 189 5.25 -20.89 -24.83
N VAL A 190 5.85 -20.01 -24.04
CA VAL A 190 5.51 -18.59 -23.93
C VAL A 190 6.79 -17.78 -24.09
N THR A 191 6.69 -16.47 -24.37
CA THR A 191 7.85 -15.59 -24.28
C THR A 191 7.94 -14.96 -22.88
N PHE A 192 9.14 -14.53 -22.49
CA PHE A 192 9.29 -13.70 -21.28
C PHE A 192 8.43 -12.44 -21.33
N ALA A 193 8.35 -11.77 -22.47
CA ALA A 193 7.53 -10.60 -22.66
C ALA A 193 6.04 -10.88 -22.40
N GLN A 194 5.53 -12.05 -22.85
CA GLN A 194 4.15 -12.47 -22.58
C GLN A 194 3.90 -12.73 -21.09
N GLU A 195 4.81 -13.45 -20.42
CA GLU A 195 4.70 -13.70 -18.97
C GLU A 195 4.74 -12.39 -18.17
N MET A 196 5.69 -11.49 -18.46
CA MET A 196 5.82 -10.21 -17.81
C MET A 196 4.66 -9.27 -18.11
N SER A 197 4.02 -9.38 -19.29
CA SER A 197 2.84 -8.59 -19.61
C SER A 197 1.67 -8.86 -18.66
N ALA A 198 1.54 -10.10 -18.17
CA ALA A 198 0.55 -10.46 -17.18
C ALA A 198 0.81 -9.76 -15.83
N TRP A 199 2.09 -9.63 -15.43
CA TRP A 199 2.45 -8.87 -14.21
C TRP A 199 2.14 -7.39 -14.36
N SER A 200 2.50 -6.80 -15.49
CA SER A 200 2.21 -5.40 -15.81
C SER A 200 0.71 -5.12 -15.80
N ALA A 201 -0.11 -6.01 -16.39
CA ALA A 201 -1.56 -5.90 -16.38
C ALA A 201 -2.14 -5.96 -14.96
N GLN A 202 -1.68 -6.88 -14.10
CA GLN A 202 -2.14 -6.96 -12.70
C GLN A 202 -1.86 -5.67 -11.92
N ILE A 203 -0.70 -5.06 -12.12
CA ILE A 203 -0.37 -3.78 -11.48
C ILE A 203 -1.25 -2.65 -12.02
N ASN A 204 -1.50 -2.63 -13.34
CA ASN A 204 -2.38 -1.65 -13.97
C ASN A 204 -3.81 -1.73 -13.42
N ASP A 205 -4.39 -2.93 -13.37
CA ASP A 205 -5.74 -3.17 -12.86
C ASP A 205 -5.87 -2.74 -11.40
N ALA A 206 -4.83 -2.99 -10.60
CA ALA A 206 -4.79 -2.51 -9.22
C ALA A 206 -4.74 -0.98 -9.15
N MET A 207 -3.96 -0.29 -10.00
CA MET A 207 -3.93 1.19 -10.05
C MET A 207 -5.30 1.78 -10.39
N GLU A 208 -6.02 1.19 -11.34
CA GLU A 208 -7.38 1.63 -11.71
C GLU A 208 -8.35 1.55 -10.52
N GLN A 209 -8.26 0.49 -9.71
CA GLN A 209 -9.07 0.36 -8.49
C GLN A 209 -8.81 1.51 -7.50
N TYR A 210 -7.55 1.89 -7.27
CA TYR A 210 -7.22 3.03 -6.41
C TYR A 210 -7.75 4.35 -6.97
N GLN A 211 -7.66 4.58 -8.28
CA GLN A 211 -8.18 5.80 -8.91
C GLN A 211 -9.69 5.95 -8.73
N VAL A 212 -10.44 4.86 -8.92
CA VAL A 212 -11.89 4.85 -8.66
C VAL A 212 -12.20 5.12 -7.19
N LEU A 213 -11.44 4.50 -6.28
CA LEU A 213 -11.64 4.63 -4.85
C LEU A 213 -11.36 6.04 -4.32
N LEU A 214 -10.42 6.80 -4.90
CA LEU A 214 -10.10 8.16 -4.49
C LEU A 214 -11.35 9.05 -4.44
N THR A 215 -12.32 8.84 -5.34
CA THR A 215 -13.59 9.59 -5.31
C THR A 215 -14.41 9.38 -4.03
N LYS A 216 -14.18 8.28 -3.31
CA LYS A 216 -14.82 7.97 -2.02
C LYS A 216 -13.95 8.43 -0.85
N LEU A 217 -12.65 8.21 -0.89
CA LEU A 217 -11.70 8.66 0.14
C LEU A 217 -11.71 10.18 0.31
N GLN A 218 -11.92 10.95 -0.76
CA GLN A 218 -11.97 12.40 -0.71
C GLN A 218 -13.31 12.97 -0.16
N GLN A 219 -14.25 12.12 0.28
CA GLN A 219 -15.44 12.53 1.00
C GLN A 219 -15.16 12.51 2.51
N LEU A 220 -15.20 13.69 3.14
CA LEU A 220 -14.82 13.89 4.53
C LEU A 220 -16.05 13.96 5.44
N ALA A 221 -15.97 13.34 6.62
CA ALA A 221 -16.99 13.38 7.65
C ALA A 221 -17.12 14.76 8.33
N ILE A 222 -16.08 15.61 8.15
CA ILE A 222 -16.01 16.95 8.76
C ILE A 222 -17.28 17.77 8.51
N GLY A 223 -17.75 18.48 9.54
CA GLY A 223 -19.00 19.21 9.56
C GLY A 223 -20.18 18.41 10.11
N GLY A 224 -20.05 17.08 10.26
CA GLY A 224 -21.06 16.26 10.92
C GLY A 224 -21.05 16.39 12.43
N THR A 225 -19.97 16.84 13.01
CA THR A 225 -19.71 17.00 14.44
C THR A 225 -19.96 15.71 15.24
N ALA A 226 -20.70 15.77 16.36
CA ALA A 226 -20.81 14.69 17.33
C ALA A 226 -21.50 13.43 16.80
N VAL A 227 -22.59 13.58 16.01
CA VAL A 227 -23.47 12.48 15.59
C VAL A 227 -23.95 12.58 14.13
N GLY A 228 -23.44 13.54 13.36
CA GLY A 228 -23.81 13.73 11.95
C GLY A 228 -24.79 14.90 11.71
N THR A 229 -25.29 15.56 12.76
CA THR A 229 -26.26 16.66 12.65
C THR A 229 -25.64 18.03 12.43
N GLY A 230 -24.32 18.17 12.56
CA GLY A 230 -23.61 19.45 12.45
C GLY A 230 -23.83 20.39 13.63
N VAL A 231 -24.19 19.86 14.80
CA VAL A 231 -24.44 20.70 16.02
C VAL A 231 -23.21 21.55 16.35
N ASN A 232 -23.43 22.84 16.62
CA ASN A 232 -22.40 23.84 16.94
C ASN A 232 -21.37 24.12 15.84
N ALA A 233 -21.60 23.71 14.59
CA ALA A 233 -20.77 24.07 13.44
C ALA A 233 -21.55 24.98 12.48
N ASP A 234 -20.83 25.93 11.84
CA ASP A 234 -21.40 26.66 10.71
C ASP A 234 -21.64 25.69 9.53
N PRO A 235 -22.79 25.77 8.86
CA PRO A 235 -23.11 24.87 7.72
C PRO A 235 -22.09 24.93 6.57
N ASN A 236 -21.33 25.99 6.45
CA ASN A 236 -20.29 26.14 5.41
C ASN A 236 -18.90 25.71 5.86
N LEU A 237 -18.68 25.39 7.14
CA LEU A 237 -17.36 25.12 7.70
C LEU A 237 -16.63 24.01 6.92
N ALA A 238 -17.29 22.89 6.72
CA ALA A 238 -16.71 21.74 6.00
C ALA A 238 -16.34 22.09 4.56
N LYS A 239 -17.20 22.82 3.86
CA LYS A 239 -16.96 23.26 2.47
C LYS A 239 -15.76 24.20 2.39
N GLN A 240 -15.68 25.21 3.26
CA GLN A 240 -14.56 26.14 3.30
C GLN A 240 -13.24 25.43 3.65
N CYS A 241 -13.26 24.52 4.64
CA CYS A 241 -12.11 23.72 4.97
C CYS A 241 -11.59 22.93 3.76
N CYS A 242 -12.47 22.22 3.03
CA CYS A 242 -12.09 21.48 1.82
C CYS A 242 -11.51 22.40 0.73
N ILE A 243 -12.04 23.62 0.53
CA ILE A 243 -11.52 24.59 -0.44
C ILE A 243 -10.05 24.94 -0.10
N HIS A 244 -9.75 25.23 1.18
CA HIS A 244 -8.39 25.54 1.59
C HIS A 244 -7.46 24.35 1.39
N MET A 245 -7.85 23.15 1.81
CA MET A 245 -7.05 21.95 1.67
C MET A 245 -6.79 21.61 0.20
N ASN A 246 -7.80 21.69 -0.66
CA ASN A 246 -7.68 21.41 -2.09
C ASN A 246 -6.70 22.37 -2.78
N LYS A 247 -6.76 23.66 -2.42
CA LYS A 247 -5.82 24.68 -2.96
C LYS A 247 -4.37 24.36 -2.59
N LEU A 248 -4.13 23.83 -1.41
CA LEU A 248 -2.77 23.48 -0.94
C LEU A 248 -2.27 22.16 -1.52
N THR A 249 -3.13 21.15 -1.59
CA THR A 249 -2.73 19.77 -1.89
C THR A 249 -2.95 19.34 -3.35
N GLY A 250 -3.79 20.07 -4.08
CA GLY A 250 -4.24 19.64 -5.41
C GLY A 250 -5.26 18.50 -5.40
N MET A 251 -5.76 18.11 -4.22
CA MET A 251 -6.80 17.08 -4.07
C MET A 251 -8.20 17.65 -4.33
N GLU A 252 -9.20 16.77 -4.36
CA GLU A 252 -10.62 17.11 -4.54
C GLU A 252 -11.46 16.74 -3.32
N PHE A 253 -10.98 17.11 -2.13
CA PHE A 253 -11.73 16.88 -0.89
C PHE A 253 -13.06 17.63 -0.94
N ARG A 254 -14.09 16.99 -0.40
CA ARG A 254 -15.42 17.54 -0.27
C ARG A 254 -16.13 16.97 0.96
N PRO A 255 -17.12 17.68 1.53
CA PRO A 255 -17.96 17.11 2.57
C PRO A 255 -18.65 15.83 2.07
N ALA A 256 -18.80 14.85 2.94
CA ALA A 256 -19.51 13.61 2.62
C ALA A 256 -20.99 13.91 2.31
N ASN A 257 -21.55 13.15 1.37
CA ASN A 257 -22.97 13.26 1.02
C ASN A 257 -23.90 12.88 2.17
N ASN A 258 -23.41 12.06 3.12
CA ASN A 258 -24.13 11.63 4.30
C ASN A 258 -23.18 11.59 5.50
N SER A 259 -23.27 12.58 6.37
CA SER A 259 -22.44 12.72 7.56
C SER A 259 -22.66 11.58 8.56
N PHE A 260 -23.88 11.05 8.66
CA PHE A 260 -24.18 9.93 9.56
C PHE A 260 -23.42 8.67 9.15
N GLN A 261 -23.40 8.35 7.85
CA GLN A 261 -22.60 7.25 7.32
C GLN A 261 -21.09 7.50 7.53
N ALA A 262 -20.61 8.69 7.17
CA ALA A 262 -19.19 9.01 7.21
C ALA A 262 -18.57 8.96 8.62
N ILE A 263 -19.38 9.15 9.66
CA ILE A 263 -18.95 9.05 11.07
C ILE A 263 -19.08 7.62 11.59
N SER A 264 -20.20 6.94 11.31
CA SER A 264 -20.50 5.62 11.88
C SER A 264 -19.93 4.44 11.10
N SER A 265 -19.71 4.59 9.80
CA SER A 265 -19.20 3.54 8.92
C SER A 265 -17.81 3.90 8.42
N GLN A 266 -16.98 2.86 8.26
CA GLN A 266 -15.64 3.00 7.70
C GLN A 266 -15.52 2.32 6.32
N ASP A 267 -16.55 2.50 5.49
CA ASP A 267 -16.65 1.84 4.19
C ASP A 267 -15.51 2.21 3.24
N ALA A 268 -15.09 3.49 3.21
CA ALA A 268 -13.97 3.93 2.38
C ALA A 268 -12.63 3.30 2.84
N SER A 269 -12.42 3.20 4.14
CA SER A 269 -11.26 2.52 4.75
C SER A 269 -11.24 1.02 4.40
N LEU A 270 -12.39 0.36 4.48
CA LEU A 270 -12.54 -1.05 4.13
C LEU A 270 -12.30 -1.29 2.62
N MET A 271 -12.82 -0.44 1.75
CA MET A 271 -12.56 -0.50 0.31
C MET A 271 -11.07 -0.30 0.00
N LEU A 272 -10.39 0.65 0.66
CA LEU A 272 -8.95 0.87 0.51
C LEU A 272 -8.17 -0.36 0.94
N SER A 273 -8.51 -0.97 2.06
CA SER A 273 -7.90 -2.20 2.54
C SER A 273 -8.07 -3.35 1.53
N SER A 274 -9.23 -3.44 0.87
CA SER A 274 -9.48 -4.42 -0.20
C SER A 274 -8.58 -4.18 -1.43
N CYS A 275 -8.35 -2.93 -1.83
CA CYS A 275 -7.39 -2.58 -2.89
C CYS A 275 -5.96 -2.97 -2.48
N ASN A 276 -5.56 -2.67 -1.24
CA ASN A 276 -4.26 -3.06 -0.69
C ASN A 276 -4.06 -4.58 -0.74
N ARG A 277 -5.07 -5.35 -0.36
CA ARG A 277 -5.07 -6.82 -0.46
C ARG A 277 -4.89 -7.28 -1.91
N THR A 278 -5.60 -6.70 -2.87
CA THR A 278 -5.50 -7.06 -4.29
C THR A 278 -4.08 -6.84 -4.81
N LEU A 279 -3.47 -5.69 -4.51
CA LEU A 279 -2.08 -5.40 -4.86
C LEU A 279 -1.10 -6.37 -4.18
N ALA A 280 -1.28 -6.67 -2.89
CA ALA A 280 -0.45 -7.62 -2.15
C ALA A 280 -0.46 -9.02 -2.78
N VAL A 281 -1.62 -9.49 -3.25
CA VAL A 281 -1.75 -10.77 -3.98
C VAL A 281 -1.00 -10.73 -5.32
N ALA A 282 -1.10 -9.63 -6.08
CA ALA A 282 -0.36 -9.47 -7.33
C ALA A 282 1.17 -9.49 -7.09
N LEU A 283 1.65 -8.73 -6.10
CA LEU A 283 3.07 -8.71 -5.72
C LEU A 283 3.58 -10.07 -5.26
N THR A 284 2.76 -10.84 -4.54
CA THR A 284 3.08 -12.22 -4.13
C THR A 284 3.25 -13.13 -5.35
N LYS A 285 2.36 -13.03 -6.33
CA LYS A 285 2.44 -13.82 -7.57
C LYS A 285 3.73 -13.51 -8.33
N ILE A 286 4.02 -12.24 -8.55
CA ILE A 286 5.25 -11.80 -9.25
C ILE A 286 6.51 -12.29 -8.50
N SER A 287 6.53 -12.12 -7.19
CA SER A 287 7.66 -12.52 -6.35
C SER A 287 7.88 -14.04 -6.36
N ASN A 288 6.81 -14.84 -6.34
CA ASN A 288 6.91 -16.28 -6.41
C ASN A 288 7.39 -16.76 -7.79
N ASP A 289 6.91 -16.16 -8.88
CA ASP A 289 7.41 -16.49 -10.22
C ASP A 289 8.92 -16.20 -10.33
N LEU A 290 9.37 -15.04 -9.86
CA LEU A 290 10.80 -14.70 -9.82
C LEU A 290 11.62 -15.70 -9.00
N ARG A 291 11.12 -16.14 -7.83
CA ARG A 291 11.78 -17.12 -6.98
C ARG A 291 11.87 -18.49 -7.65
N TRP A 292 10.81 -18.94 -8.33
CA TRP A 292 10.81 -20.18 -9.07
C TRP A 292 11.78 -20.14 -10.24
N MET A 293 11.73 -19.10 -11.09
CA MET A 293 12.63 -18.95 -12.22
C MET A 293 14.11 -18.86 -11.81
N ASN A 294 14.40 -18.24 -10.65
CA ASN A 294 15.76 -18.13 -10.09
C ASN A 294 16.20 -19.37 -9.30
N SER A 295 15.35 -20.37 -9.12
CA SER A 295 15.66 -21.52 -8.26
C SER A 295 16.81 -22.36 -8.81
N GLY A 296 17.68 -22.85 -7.93
CA GLY A 296 18.83 -23.69 -8.31
C GLY A 296 20.17 -23.03 -7.99
N PRO A 297 21.05 -22.80 -8.97
CA PRO A 297 20.88 -22.96 -10.43
C PRO A 297 20.93 -24.39 -10.97
N LEU A 298 21.52 -25.35 -10.26
CA LEU A 298 21.70 -26.72 -10.74
C LEU A 298 20.50 -27.64 -10.44
N GLY A 299 19.95 -27.54 -9.24
CA GLY A 299 18.84 -28.38 -8.74
C GLY A 299 17.45 -27.73 -8.88
N GLY A 300 17.31 -26.66 -9.63
CA GLY A 300 16.06 -25.93 -9.83
C GLY A 300 15.87 -25.52 -11.29
N LEU A 301 15.00 -24.50 -11.53
CA LEU A 301 14.69 -24.05 -12.88
C LEU A 301 15.85 -23.28 -13.53
N GLY A 302 16.49 -22.37 -12.78
CA GLY A 302 17.63 -21.60 -13.26
C GLY A 302 17.39 -20.81 -14.55
N GLU A 303 16.16 -20.37 -14.80
CA GLU A 303 15.80 -19.61 -16.02
C GLU A 303 16.32 -18.17 -15.97
N ILE A 304 16.43 -17.61 -14.77
CA ILE A 304 16.98 -16.27 -14.53
C ILE A 304 18.00 -16.31 -13.40
N THR A 305 18.79 -15.25 -13.31
CA THR A 305 19.68 -14.96 -12.19
C THR A 305 19.31 -13.60 -11.64
N LEU A 306 18.81 -13.55 -10.38
CA LEU A 306 18.55 -12.31 -9.68
C LEU A 306 19.85 -11.66 -9.19
N PRO A 307 19.88 -10.33 -8.99
CA PRO A 307 21.04 -9.62 -8.46
C PRO A 307 21.54 -10.17 -7.13
N ALA A 308 22.86 -10.33 -6.98
CA ALA A 308 23.51 -10.74 -5.74
C ALA A 308 23.66 -9.54 -4.80
N LEU A 309 22.67 -9.31 -3.93
CA LEU A 309 22.61 -8.12 -3.06
C LEU A 309 23.31 -8.32 -1.71
N GLN A 310 23.44 -9.57 -1.27
CA GLN A 310 24.11 -9.93 -0.02
C GLN A 310 24.53 -11.40 -0.02
N PRO A 311 25.49 -11.82 0.83
CA PRO A 311 25.79 -13.23 1.02
C PRO A 311 24.53 -14.00 1.47
N GLY A 312 24.21 -15.09 0.78
CA GLY A 312 22.97 -15.85 1.01
C GLY A 312 23.05 -16.86 2.15
N SER A 313 24.27 -17.14 2.67
CA SER A 313 24.47 -18.13 3.73
C SER A 313 25.75 -17.83 4.50
N SER A 314 25.71 -18.08 5.81
CA SER A 314 26.88 -17.97 6.68
C SER A 314 27.84 -19.19 6.55
N ILE A 315 27.36 -20.32 6.00
CA ILE A 315 28.12 -21.59 5.94
C ILE A 315 28.27 -22.17 4.53
N MET A 316 27.57 -21.63 3.53
CA MET A 316 27.60 -22.07 2.12
C MET A 316 28.12 -20.96 1.21
N PRO A 317 29.45 -20.85 0.98
CA PRO A 317 30.01 -19.82 0.11
C PRO A 317 29.41 -19.87 -1.31
N GLY A 318 29.10 -18.70 -1.85
CA GLY A 318 28.55 -18.58 -3.21
C GLY A 318 27.02 -18.79 -3.33
N LYS A 319 26.33 -19.17 -2.25
CA LYS A 319 24.88 -19.25 -2.25
C LYS A 319 24.28 -17.84 -2.21
N VAL A 320 23.46 -17.48 -3.20
CA VAL A 320 22.72 -16.21 -3.28
C VAL A 320 21.23 -16.52 -3.21
N ASN A 321 20.53 -15.86 -2.29
CA ASN A 321 19.08 -16.04 -2.09
C ASN A 321 18.28 -14.93 -2.78
N PRO A 322 17.01 -15.20 -3.19
CA PRO A 322 16.12 -14.21 -3.79
C PRO A 322 15.49 -13.30 -2.72
N VAL A 323 16.32 -12.57 -1.95
CA VAL A 323 15.94 -11.87 -0.71
C VAL A 323 14.88 -10.78 -0.91
N ILE A 324 14.87 -10.12 -2.07
CA ILE A 324 13.86 -9.07 -2.35
C ILE A 324 12.48 -9.69 -2.58
N PRO A 325 12.30 -10.69 -3.48
CA PRO A 325 11.03 -11.40 -3.58
C PRO A 325 10.54 -12.02 -2.25
N GLU A 326 11.46 -12.54 -1.41
CA GLU A 326 11.11 -13.05 -0.08
C GLU A 326 10.56 -11.93 0.83
N SER A 327 11.23 -10.79 0.87
CA SER A 327 10.79 -9.61 1.62
C SER A 327 9.43 -9.11 1.16
N VAL A 328 9.19 -9.04 -0.15
CA VAL A 328 7.90 -8.64 -0.72
C VAL A 328 6.78 -9.62 -0.34
N CYS A 329 7.05 -10.93 -0.31
CA CYS A 329 6.08 -11.92 0.19
C CYS A 329 5.75 -11.72 1.68
N MET A 330 6.73 -11.34 2.52
CA MET A 330 6.48 -11.01 3.93
C MET A 330 5.62 -9.74 4.06
N VAL A 331 5.93 -8.69 3.29
CA VAL A 331 5.10 -7.47 3.22
C VAL A 331 3.66 -7.82 2.84
N ALA A 332 3.47 -8.61 1.79
CA ALA A 332 2.14 -9.01 1.35
C ALA A 332 1.37 -9.77 2.45
N SER A 333 2.04 -10.66 3.17
CA SER A 333 1.45 -11.40 4.29
C SER A 333 1.03 -10.46 5.43
N GLN A 334 1.83 -9.45 5.76
CA GLN A 334 1.49 -8.43 6.77
C GLN A 334 0.26 -7.63 6.33
N VAL A 335 0.22 -7.17 5.08
CA VAL A 335 -0.92 -6.42 4.52
C VAL A 335 -2.22 -7.24 4.55
N LEU A 336 -2.17 -8.55 4.30
CA LEU A 336 -3.32 -9.44 4.45
C LEU A 336 -3.79 -9.53 5.91
N GLY A 337 -2.88 -9.56 6.87
CA GLY A 337 -3.18 -9.49 8.30
C GLY A 337 -3.85 -8.17 8.68
N ASN A 338 -3.33 -7.06 8.17
CA ASN A 338 -3.90 -5.73 8.38
C ASN A 338 -5.31 -5.61 7.76
N ASP A 339 -5.54 -6.17 6.57
CA ASP A 339 -6.86 -6.20 5.93
C ASP A 339 -7.90 -6.90 6.80
N LEU A 340 -7.55 -8.03 7.40
CA LEU A 340 -8.43 -8.73 8.34
C LEU A 340 -8.72 -7.87 9.58
N THR A 341 -7.71 -7.24 10.14
CA THR A 341 -7.85 -6.32 11.29
C THR A 341 -8.77 -5.14 10.96
N ILE A 342 -8.57 -4.51 9.81
CA ILE A 342 -9.41 -3.39 9.34
C ILE A 342 -10.86 -3.86 9.12
N THR A 343 -11.06 -5.05 8.57
CA THR A 343 -12.40 -5.63 8.36
C THR A 343 -13.14 -5.79 9.69
N HIS A 344 -12.49 -6.36 10.72
CA HIS A 344 -13.06 -6.49 12.06
C HIS A 344 -13.31 -5.14 12.73
N ALA A 345 -12.41 -4.17 12.54
CA ALA A 345 -12.57 -2.84 13.07
C ALA A 345 -13.71 -2.06 12.38
N ALA A 346 -13.85 -2.19 11.07
CA ALA A 346 -14.90 -1.53 10.30
C ALA A 346 -16.31 -2.01 10.69
N GLN A 347 -16.48 -3.32 10.94
CA GLN A 347 -17.78 -3.88 11.38
C GLN A 347 -18.19 -3.44 12.81
N SER A 348 -17.29 -2.84 13.57
CA SER A 348 -17.54 -2.43 14.97
C SER A 348 -18.25 -1.08 15.10
N GLY A 349 -18.76 -0.50 14.02
CA GLY A 349 -19.62 0.68 14.04
C GLY A 349 -20.96 0.37 14.72
N ASN A 350 -21.33 1.19 15.73
CA ASN A 350 -22.58 1.04 16.45
C ASN A 350 -23.30 2.39 16.46
N PHE A 351 -24.56 2.42 15.99
CA PHE A 351 -25.36 3.63 15.90
C PHE A 351 -24.61 4.74 15.14
N GLN A 352 -24.20 5.82 15.78
CA GLN A 352 -23.64 7.01 15.14
C GLN A 352 -22.11 7.10 15.18
N LEU A 353 -21.38 6.07 15.63
CA LEU A 353 -19.93 6.12 15.71
C LEU A 353 -19.26 4.74 15.56
N ASN A 354 -18.15 4.69 14.83
CA ASN A 354 -17.19 3.60 14.90
C ASN A 354 -16.13 3.93 15.97
N VAL A 355 -15.83 2.98 16.84
CA VAL A 355 -14.90 3.17 17.96
C VAL A 355 -13.62 2.32 17.85
N MET A 356 -13.16 2.09 16.62
CA MET A 356 -11.89 1.41 16.28
C MET A 356 -11.00 2.28 15.35
N LEU A 357 -11.23 3.60 15.35
CA LEU A 357 -10.62 4.51 14.38
C LEU A 357 -9.08 4.56 14.46
N PRO A 358 -8.43 4.61 15.64
CA PRO A 358 -6.96 4.63 15.71
C PRO A 358 -6.33 3.34 15.16
N LEU A 359 -6.97 2.19 15.38
CA LEU A 359 -6.53 0.90 14.86
C LEU A 359 -6.64 0.85 13.32
N ILE A 360 -7.74 1.39 12.76
CA ILE A 360 -7.93 1.50 11.31
C ILE A 360 -6.85 2.41 10.70
N ALA A 361 -6.63 3.60 11.29
CA ALA A 361 -5.62 4.55 10.84
C ALA A 361 -4.23 3.90 10.78
N HIS A 362 -3.82 3.22 11.85
CA HIS A 362 -2.51 2.56 11.93
C HIS A 362 -2.34 1.51 10.83
N ASN A 363 -3.27 0.57 10.73
CA ASN A 363 -3.15 -0.56 9.78
C ASN A 363 -3.23 -0.10 8.30
N LEU A 364 -4.00 0.96 7.99
CA LEU A 364 -4.03 1.54 6.65
C LEU A 364 -2.71 2.22 6.29
N SER A 365 -2.20 3.11 7.16
CA SER A 365 -0.95 3.83 6.92
C SER A 365 0.22 2.86 6.80
N GLU A 366 0.30 1.83 7.66
CA GLU A 366 1.32 0.78 7.57
C GLU A 366 1.23 0.04 6.23
N SER A 367 0.04 -0.42 5.83
CA SER A 367 -0.16 -1.15 4.58
C SER A 367 0.25 -0.33 3.35
N LEU A 368 -0.14 0.94 3.29
CA LEU A 368 0.21 1.84 2.19
C LEU A 368 1.72 2.08 2.10
N SER A 369 2.38 2.30 3.23
CA SER A 369 3.83 2.50 3.31
C SER A 369 4.60 1.24 2.89
N LEU A 370 4.20 0.08 3.40
CA LEU A 370 4.81 -1.21 3.07
C LEU A 370 4.66 -1.55 1.59
N LEU A 371 3.47 -1.38 1.01
CA LEU A 371 3.21 -1.65 -0.41
C LEU A 371 3.99 -0.70 -1.32
N SER A 372 4.07 0.59 -0.97
CA SER A 372 4.86 1.56 -1.72
C SER A 372 6.34 1.15 -1.76
N SER A 373 6.91 0.81 -0.60
CA SER A 373 8.30 0.38 -0.47
C SER A 373 8.57 -0.96 -1.17
N ALA A 374 7.61 -1.89 -1.12
CA ALA A 374 7.70 -3.20 -1.80
C ALA A 374 7.71 -3.04 -3.33
N CYS A 375 6.85 -2.18 -3.89
CA CYS A 375 6.85 -1.88 -5.32
C CYS A 375 8.20 -1.32 -5.78
N MET A 376 8.74 -0.31 -5.08
CA MET A 376 10.04 0.28 -5.39
C MET A 376 11.17 -0.75 -5.29
N SER A 377 11.19 -1.52 -4.20
CA SER A 377 12.25 -2.52 -3.98
C SER A 377 12.22 -3.64 -5.03
N LEU A 378 11.03 -4.11 -5.41
CA LEU A 378 10.86 -5.13 -6.43
C LEU A 378 11.31 -4.61 -7.81
N ALA A 379 10.95 -3.37 -8.17
CA ALA A 379 11.36 -2.71 -9.40
C ALA A 379 12.89 -2.60 -9.51
N ASP A 380 13.51 -1.94 -8.50
CA ASP A 380 14.90 -1.51 -8.59
C ASP A 380 15.91 -2.62 -8.27
N LYS A 381 15.52 -3.60 -7.43
CA LYS A 381 16.47 -4.59 -6.89
C LYS A 381 16.20 -6.02 -7.36
N ALA A 382 15.14 -6.24 -8.13
CA ALA A 382 14.84 -7.54 -8.68
C ALA A 382 14.55 -7.47 -10.20
N ILE A 383 13.51 -6.70 -10.61
CA ILE A 383 13.05 -6.68 -12.02
C ILE A 383 14.09 -6.07 -12.95
N LYS A 384 14.65 -4.91 -12.58
CA LYS A 384 15.53 -4.13 -13.45
C LYS A 384 16.75 -4.92 -13.94
N ASP A 385 17.41 -5.62 -13.04
CA ASP A 385 18.76 -6.15 -13.27
C ASP A 385 18.85 -7.69 -13.24
N PHE A 386 17.73 -8.43 -13.28
CA PHE A 386 17.84 -9.87 -13.43
C PHE A 386 18.36 -10.24 -14.85
N GLU A 387 19.12 -11.33 -14.94
CA GLU A 387 19.64 -11.84 -16.18
C GLU A 387 18.90 -13.11 -16.61
N VAL A 388 18.74 -13.31 -17.93
CA VAL A 388 18.08 -14.50 -18.49
C VAL A 388 19.14 -15.54 -18.86
N ASN A 389 19.02 -16.75 -18.34
CA ASN A 389 19.93 -17.86 -18.60
C ASN A 389 19.50 -18.60 -19.87
N GLN A 390 19.84 -18.04 -21.05
CA GLN A 390 19.38 -18.51 -22.35
C GLN A 390 19.75 -19.96 -22.63
N GLU A 391 20.97 -20.38 -22.28
CA GLU A 391 21.43 -21.76 -22.51
C GLU A 391 20.58 -22.79 -21.77
N ASN A 392 20.23 -22.48 -20.52
CA ASN A 392 19.40 -23.36 -19.70
C ASN A 392 17.97 -23.45 -20.24
N ILE A 393 17.40 -22.30 -20.62
CA ILE A 393 16.08 -22.24 -21.25
C ILE A 393 16.02 -23.01 -22.56
N GLN A 394 17.01 -22.83 -23.43
CA GLN A 394 17.09 -23.54 -24.70
C GLN A 394 17.17 -25.06 -24.51
N SER A 395 17.98 -25.50 -23.55
CA SER A 395 18.08 -26.91 -23.19
C SER A 395 16.75 -27.51 -22.73
N MET A 396 16.02 -26.78 -21.90
CA MET A 396 14.68 -27.19 -21.41
C MET A 396 13.66 -27.24 -22.54
N LEU A 397 13.63 -26.24 -23.41
CA LEU A 397 12.73 -26.19 -24.58
C LEU A 397 12.97 -27.35 -25.53
N ASN A 398 14.23 -27.59 -25.93
CA ASN A 398 14.59 -28.65 -26.88
C ASN A 398 14.18 -30.04 -26.38
N ASN A 399 14.13 -30.23 -25.06
CA ASN A 399 13.79 -31.52 -24.47
C ASN A 399 12.30 -31.59 -24.02
N ASN A 400 11.50 -30.56 -24.29
CA ASN A 400 10.09 -30.54 -23.88
C ASN A 400 9.20 -31.38 -24.81
N PRO A 401 8.73 -32.57 -24.37
CA PRO A 401 7.92 -33.43 -25.22
C PRO A 401 6.54 -32.83 -25.56
N ILE A 402 6.06 -31.88 -24.79
CA ILE A 402 4.74 -31.22 -24.98
C ILE A 402 4.70 -30.44 -26.32
N LEU A 403 5.86 -30.04 -26.87
CA LEU A 403 5.94 -29.40 -28.18
C LEU A 403 5.29 -30.24 -29.29
N ALA A 404 5.28 -31.56 -29.16
CA ALA A 404 4.60 -32.46 -30.11
C ALA A 404 3.08 -32.18 -30.23
N THR A 405 2.49 -31.45 -29.27
CA THR A 405 1.10 -30.98 -29.37
C THR A 405 0.87 -30.16 -30.65
N ALA A 406 1.88 -29.41 -31.11
CA ALA A 406 1.83 -28.66 -32.36
C ALA A 406 1.68 -29.54 -33.61
N LEU A 407 2.12 -30.79 -33.55
CA LEU A 407 1.99 -31.75 -34.66
C LEU A 407 0.59 -32.32 -34.79
N ASN A 408 -0.28 -32.20 -33.76
CA ASN A 408 -1.61 -32.83 -33.75
C ASN A 408 -2.50 -32.42 -34.92
N ALA A 409 -2.39 -31.19 -35.39
CA ALA A 409 -3.11 -30.72 -36.59
C ALA A 409 -2.70 -31.43 -37.88
N THR A 410 -1.45 -31.91 -37.95
CA THR A 410 -0.87 -32.54 -39.16
C THR A 410 -0.93 -34.06 -39.08
N ILE A 411 -0.61 -34.66 -37.92
CA ILE A 411 -0.46 -36.13 -37.79
C ILE A 411 -1.53 -36.78 -36.88
N GLY A 412 -2.44 -36.02 -36.35
CA GLY A 412 -3.48 -36.47 -35.40
C GLY A 412 -3.00 -36.64 -33.96
N TYR A 413 -3.92 -36.63 -33.02
CA TYR A 413 -3.65 -36.70 -31.57
C TYR A 413 -2.97 -38.02 -31.16
N GLU A 414 -3.44 -39.16 -31.69
CA GLU A 414 -2.91 -40.47 -31.29
C GLU A 414 -1.43 -40.66 -31.68
N THR A 415 -1.06 -40.26 -32.91
CA THR A 415 0.34 -40.30 -33.37
C THR A 415 1.21 -39.32 -32.53
N GLY A 416 0.71 -38.12 -32.28
CA GLY A 416 1.35 -37.15 -31.40
C GLY A 416 1.62 -37.72 -30.02
N ALA A 417 0.63 -38.35 -29.39
CA ALA A 417 0.75 -38.97 -28.05
C ALA A 417 1.79 -40.14 -28.05
N GLN A 418 1.88 -40.90 -29.10
CA GLN A 418 2.90 -41.97 -29.24
C GLN A 418 4.33 -41.38 -29.36
N ILE A 419 4.49 -40.31 -30.12
CA ILE A 419 5.77 -39.57 -30.24
C ILE A 419 6.20 -39.03 -28.87
N VAL A 420 5.30 -38.34 -28.15
CA VAL A 420 5.55 -37.83 -26.79
C VAL A 420 6.01 -38.95 -25.88
N LYS A 421 5.27 -40.06 -25.82
CA LYS A 421 5.59 -41.20 -24.97
C LYS A 421 6.95 -41.82 -25.30
N LYS A 422 7.27 -41.97 -26.59
CA LYS A 422 8.55 -42.53 -27.04
C LYS A 422 9.70 -41.57 -26.71
N ALA A 423 9.57 -40.28 -27.04
CA ALA A 423 10.58 -39.28 -26.73
C ALA A 423 10.90 -39.20 -25.23
N TYR A 424 9.87 -39.24 -24.40
CA TYR A 424 10.02 -39.22 -22.96
C TYR A 424 10.74 -40.46 -22.41
N ASN A 425 10.33 -41.65 -22.86
CA ASN A 425 10.93 -42.91 -22.42
C ASN A 425 12.39 -43.08 -22.88
N GLU A 426 12.71 -42.64 -24.08
CA GLU A 426 14.03 -42.75 -24.66
C GLU A 426 14.95 -41.57 -24.37
N LYS A 427 14.41 -40.52 -23.74
CA LYS A 427 15.09 -39.22 -23.45
C LYS A 427 15.71 -38.60 -24.73
N ARG A 428 14.93 -38.59 -25.79
CA ARG A 428 15.30 -38.07 -27.11
C ARG A 428 14.49 -36.84 -27.45
N SER A 429 15.03 -36.04 -28.39
CA SER A 429 14.30 -34.86 -28.85
C SER A 429 13.03 -35.26 -29.62
N ILE A 430 12.00 -34.39 -29.54
CA ILE A 430 10.75 -34.60 -30.30
C ILE A 430 11.00 -34.67 -31.81
N ILE A 431 11.91 -33.85 -32.32
CA ILE A 431 12.24 -33.81 -33.75
C ILE A 431 12.77 -35.16 -34.21
N ASP A 432 13.71 -35.76 -33.48
CA ASP A 432 14.28 -37.05 -33.84
C ASP A 432 13.24 -38.17 -33.86
N VAL A 433 12.40 -38.21 -32.84
CA VAL A 433 11.36 -39.24 -32.72
C VAL A 433 10.24 -39.02 -33.75
N ALA A 434 9.84 -37.78 -34.02
CA ALA A 434 8.84 -37.45 -35.02
C ALA A 434 9.33 -37.77 -36.43
N SER A 435 10.60 -37.54 -36.74
CA SER A 435 11.24 -37.91 -38.01
C SER A 435 11.24 -39.41 -38.25
N GLU A 436 11.35 -40.23 -37.18
CA GLU A 436 11.25 -41.69 -37.29
C GLU A 436 9.83 -42.21 -37.46
N MET A 437 8.86 -41.52 -36.92
CA MET A 437 7.47 -42.01 -36.79
C MET A 437 6.49 -41.36 -37.76
N THR A 438 6.96 -40.41 -38.59
CA THR A 438 6.14 -39.71 -39.59
C THR A 438 6.88 -39.58 -40.90
N ASP A 439 6.16 -39.29 -42.00
CA ASP A 439 6.73 -39.00 -43.33
C ASP A 439 7.10 -37.50 -43.50
N LEU A 440 7.10 -36.72 -42.41
CA LEU A 440 7.46 -35.31 -42.43
C LEU A 440 8.99 -35.14 -42.51
N ASP A 441 9.43 -34.28 -43.41
CA ASP A 441 10.84 -33.94 -43.51
C ASP A 441 11.31 -33.06 -42.32
N SER A 442 12.62 -33.03 -42.11
CA SER A 442 13.23 -32.31 -41.00
C SER A 442 12.92 -30.79 -40.99
N ASP A 443 12.82 -30.20 -42.20
CA ASP A 443 12.54 -28.76 -42.34
C ASP A 443 11.10 -28.44 -41.93
N THR A 444 10.15 -29.26 -42.37
CA THR A 444 8.74 -29.18 -41.98
C THR A 444 8.56 -29.37 -40.46
N LEU A 445 9.22 -30.39 -39.88
CA LEU A 445 9.18 -30.62 -38.43
C LEU A 445 9.76 -29.46 -37.67
N SER A 446 10.88 -28.90 -38.09
CA SER A 446 11.53 -27.75 -37.47
C SER A 446 10.65 -26.49 -37.53
N GLN A 447 9.89 -26.31 -38.62
CA GLN A 447 8.97 -25.19 -38.74
C GLN A 447 7.74 -25.30 -37.85
N ILE A 448 7.17 -26.52 -37.73
CA ILE A 448 5.98 -26.77 -36.89
C ILE A 448 6.34 -26.70 -35.41
N LEU A 449 7.51 -27.20 -35.04
CA LEU A 449 7.99 -27.29 -33.66
C LEU A 449 8.81 -26.06 -33.24
N ASP A 450 8.91 -25.02 -34.07
CA ASP A 450 9.60 -23.78 -33.73
C ASP A 450 8.95 -23.12 -32.49
N PRO A 451 9.64 -23.09 -31.34
CA PRO A 451 9.05 -22.54 -30.12
C PRO A 451 8.59 -21.08 -30.25
N VAL A 452 9.29 -20.26 -31.07
CA VAL A 452 8.93 -18.86 -31.31
C VAL A 452 7.60 -18.75 -32.04
N LYS A 453 7.39 -19.58 -33.07
CA LYS A 453 6.12 -19.61 -33.81
C LYS A 453 4.95 -20.06 -32.93
N LEU A 454 5.19 -20.98 -32.01
CA LEU A 454 4.17 -21.50 -31.11
C LEU A 454 3.72 -20.49 -30.02
N THR A 455 4.44 -19.41 -29.82
CA THR A 455 4.06 -18.33 -28.90
C THR A 455 3.13 -17.28 -29.52
N ARG A 456 2.90 -17.33 -30.82
CA ARG A 456 2.07 -16.38 -31.56
C ARG A 456 0.72 -17.02 -31.91
N ASN A 457 -0.36 -16.25 -31.76
CA ASN A 457 -1.65 -16.63 -32.33
C ASN A 457 -1.47 -16.73 -33.85
N GLN A 458 -1.74 -17.90 -34.40
CA GLN A 458 -1.76 -18.13 -35.83
C GLN A 458 -3.01 -17.51 -36.46
#